data_220a4581f0ff5dc88ee790c926ebd396
#
_entry.id   220a4581f0ff5dc88ee790c926ebd396
#
_cell.length_a   1.000
_cell.length_b   1.000
_cell.length_c   1.000
_cell.angle_alpha   90.00
_cell.angle_beta   90.00
_cell.angle_gamma   90.00
#
_symmetry.space_group_name_H-M   'P 1'
#
loop_
_entity.id
_entity.type
_entity.pdbx_description
1 polymer ?
#
loop_
_entity_poly.entity_id
_entity_poly.type
_entity_poly.pdbx_seq_one_letter_code
_entity_poly.pdbx_strand_id
1 'polypeptide(L)'
;MSAAPRIAPSALFTPQEWKPFQMRSAWVGPLLVGHCWAVIALAVIAGVLIPWLIPLCIMIVGTRQLGLAILMHEAAHGGLSRSNRLNDFLGHWLCAVPIGASLKAYRPYHLTHHRFAQQAEDPDLMLSAPFPVSPASLRRKLIRDLTGQTFFKQRVLLPLAQARSSSPRDDGAHDYESIVTGRSVLPFLAFNAVLLAGFVAAGVWWAFFVLWLLPMATWFPMVTRLRNIAEHACVEGSSTDPFRAARTTRASLWERAFIAPYWVNFHAEHHLFMHVPCWKLPRLHRAIRAKPQAEAMEVAPGYTSVLKAVTRRPE
;
A
#
# COMPACT_ATOMS: atom_id res chain seq x y z
N MET A 1 14.82 22.79 -3.26
CA MET A 1 15.61 21.76 -2.53
C MET A 1 16.00 20.65 -3.49
N SER A 2 17.08 19.92 -3.22
CA SER A 2 17.52 18.81 -4.09
C SER A 2 16.66 17.56 -3.82
N ALA A 3 16.38 16.77 -4.87
CA ALA A 3 15.76 15.46 -4.72
C ALA A 3 16.55 14.58 -3.73
N ALA A 4 15.86 13.65 -3.07
CA ALA A 4 16.52 12.66 -2.20
C ALA A 4 17.63 11.93 -2.99
N PRO A 5 18.80 11.69 -2.39
CA PRO A 5 19.92 11.03 -3.05
C PRO A 5 19.50 9.61 -3.44
N ARG A 6 19.90 9.22 -4.66
CA ARG A 6 19.65 7.87 -5.18
C ARG A 6 20.97 7.13 -5.29
N ILE A 7 20.95 5.85 -4.99
CA ILE A 7 22.10 4.99 -5.18
C ILE A 7 22.02 4.34 -6.58
N ALA A 8 23.11 4.44 -7.33
CA ALA A 8 23.21 3.68 -8.57
C ALA A 8 23.45 2.20 -8.27
N PRO A 9 22.81 1.26 -9.00
CA PRO A 9 23.07 -0.17 -8.79
C PRO A 9 24.55 -0.55 -8.84
N SER A 10 25.33 0.12 -9.69
CA SER A 10 26.79 -0.08 -9.81
C SER A 10 27.58 0.25 -8.54
N ALA A 11 27.01 1.01 -7.60
CA ALA A 11 27.65 1.28 -6.32
C ALA A 11 27.61 0.06 -5.36
N LEU A 12 26.73 -0.90 -5.61
CA LEU A 12 26.55 -2.09 -4.77
C LEU A 12 26.79 -3.40 -5.51
N PHE A 13 26.54 -3.43 -6.80
CA PHE A 13 26.47 -4.66 -7.60
C PHE A 13 27.29 -4.57 -8.88
N THR A 14 27.95 -5.64 -9.24
CA THR A 14 28.46 -5.83 -10.59
C THR A 14 27.29 -5.96 -11.59
N PRO A 15 27.48 -5.74 -12.89
CA PRO A 15 26.44 -5.96 -13.90
C PRO A 15 25.84 -7.37 -13.86
N GLN A 16 26.65 -8.39 -13.58
CA GLN A 16 26.22 -9.79 -13.48
C GLN A 16 25.32 -10.02 -12.26
N GLU A 17 25.67 -9.45 -11.09
CA GLU A 17 24.83 -9.53 -9.88
C GLU A 17 23.51 -8.78 -10.04
N TRP A 18 23.52 -7.66 -10.79
CA TRP A 18 22.35 -6.80 -10.96
C TRP A 18 21.34 -7.30 -12.00
N LYS A 19 21.81 -7.94 -13.07
CA LYS A 19 20.97 -8.41 -14.19
C LYS A 19 19.70 -9.16 -13.76
N PRO A 20 19.71 -10.08 -12.78
CA PRO A 20 18.49 -10.79 -12.35
C PRO A 20 17.40 -9.87 -11.78
N PHE A 21 17.76 -8.72 -11.22
CA PHE A 21 16.81 -7.78 -10.60
C PHE A 21 16.12 -6.88 -11.62
N GLN A 22 16.77 -6.57 -12.75
CA GLN A 22 16.20 -5.71 -13.80
C GLN A 22 15.06 -6.36 -14.60
N MET A 23 15.04 -7.69 -14.66
CA MET A 23 14.11 -8.40 -15.56
C MET A 23 12.69 -8.41 -15.01
N ARG A 24 11.76 -7.79 -15.75
CA ARG A 24 10.31 -7.89 -15.53
C ARG A 24 9.78 -9.22 -16.10
N SER A 25 8.81 -9.82 -15.42
CA SER A 25 8.10 -11.00 -15.93
C SER A 25 6.87 -10.59 -16.74
N ALA A 26 6.50 -11.38 -17.76
CA ALA A 26 5.23 -11.22 -18.44
C ALA A 26 4.05 -11.80 -17.62
N TRP A 27 4.32 -12.77 -16.74
CA TRP A 27 3.31 -13.62 -16.11
C TRP A 27 3.16 -13.46 -14.59
N VAL A 28 4.24 -13.12 -13.88
CA VAL A 28 4.21 -13.07 -12.41
C VAL A 28 3.24 -12.01 -11.89
N GLY A 29 3.26 -10.79 -12.45
CA GLY A 29 2.31 -9.76 -12.05
C GLY A 29 0.85 -10.15 -12.29
N PRO A 30 0.45 -10.59 -13.51
CA PRO A 30 -0.89 -11.16 -13.75
C PRO A 30 -1.27 -12.27 -12.77
N LEU A 31 -0.34 -13.18 -12.44
CA LEU A 31 -0.58 -14.24 -11.46
C LEU A 31 -0.79 -13.70 -10.05
N LEU A 32 -0.05 -12.65 -9.63
CA LEU A 32 -0.25 -12.02 -8.32
C LEU A 32 -1.62 -11.33 -8.23
N VAL A 33 -2.06 -10.66 -9.30
CA VAL A 33 -3.41 -10.07 -9.37
C VAL A 33 -4.47 -11.17 -9.31
N GLY A 34 -4.33 -12.22 -10.11
CA GLY A 34 -5.23 -13.39 -10.08
C GLY A 34 -5.26 -14.07 -8.71
N HIS A 35 -4.11 -14.27 -8.07
CA HIS A 35 -4.01 -14.79 -6.71
C HIS A 35 -4.75 -13.89 -5.70
N CYS A 36 -4.62 -12.57 -5.81
CA CYS A 36 -5.32 -11.64 -4.91
C CYS A 36 -6.83 -11.83 -4.99
N TRP A 37 -7.37 -11.85 -6.19
CA TRP A 37 -8.80 -12.07 -6.44
C TRP A 37 -9.27 -13.47 -6.07
N ALA A 38 -8.46 -14.49 -6.32
CA ALA A 38 -8.78 -15.85 -5.91
C ALA A 38 -8.91 -16.00 -4.39
N VAL A 39 -7.99 -15.38 -3.63
CA VAL A 39 -8.06 -15.37 -2.15
C VAL A 39 -9.29 -14.61 -1.67
N ILE A 40 -9.64 -13.47 -2.28
CA ILE A 40 -10.88 -12.73 -1.97
C ILE A 40 -12.09 -13.62 -2.22
N ALA A 41 -12.20 -14.25 -3.40
CA ALA A 41 -13.32 -15.10 -3.75
C ALA A 41 -13.45 -16.30 -2.80
N LEU A 42 -12.35 -16.97 -2.48
CA LEU A 42 -12.35 -18.11 -1.55
C LEU A 42 -12.76 -17.68 -0.14
N ALA A 43 -12.30 -16.51 0.35
CA ALA A 43 -12.72 -16.00 1.65
C ALA A 43 -14.21 -15.63 1.69
N VAL A 44 -14.73 -15.04 0.60
CA VAL A 44 -16.18 -14.75 0.47
C VAL A 44 -16.98 -16.04 0.47
N ILE A 45 -16.60 -17.04 -0.34
CA ILE A 45 -17.27 -18.34 -0.39
C ILE A 45 -17.23 -19.01 0.99
N ALA A 46 -16.08 -19.01 1.67
CA ALA A 46 -15.95 -19.58 3.01
C ALA A 46 -16.87 -18.89 4.01
N GLY A 47 -16.95 -17.55 3.99
CA GLY A 47 -17.84 -16.79 4.89
C GLY A 47 -19.32 -17.01 4.61
N VAL A 48 -19.70 -17.24 3.35
CA VAL A 48 -21.09 -17.57 2.98
C VAL A 48 -21.45 -18.99 3.43
N LEU A 49 -20.58 -19.96 3.21
CA LEU A 49 -20.83 -21.36 3.52
C LEU A 49 -20.68 -21.69 5.02
N ILE A 50 -19.80 -20.95 5.72
CA ILE A 50 -19.42 -21.22 7.10
C ILE A 50 -19.47 -19.90 7.90
N PRO A 51 -20.67 -19.46 8.35
CA PRO A 51 -20.89 -18.11 8.90
C PRO A 51 -20.01 -17.73 10.10
N TRP A 52 -19.59 -18.71 10.93
CA TRP A 52 -18.69 -18.42 12.06
C TRP A 52 -17.27 -18.02 11.62
N LEU A 53 -16.88 -18.24 10.34
CA LEU A 53 -15.63 -17.76 9.75
C LEU A 53 -15.72 -16.28 9.31
N ILE A 54 -16.87 -15.64 9.30
CA ILE A 54 -17.04 -14.26 8.83
C ILE A 54 -16.00 -13.29 9.40
N PRO A 55 -15.70 -13.28 10.72
CA PRO A 55 -14.67 -12.38 11.25
C PRO A 55 -13.29 -12.59 10.64
N LEU A 56 -12.88 -13.84 10.43
CA LEU A 56 -11.63 -14.19 9.77
C LEU A 56 -11.65 -13.78 8.28
N CYS A 57 -12.77 -14.01 7.60
CA CYS A 57 -12.95 -13.62 6.19
C CYS A 57 -12.87 -12.10 6.03
N ILE A 58 -13.43 -11.31 6.93
CA ILE A 58 -13.30 -9.84 6.96
C ILE A 58 -11.82 -9.44 7.03
N MET A 59 -11.03 -10.05 7.89
CA MET A 59 -9.60 -9.78 8.00
C MET A 59 -8.85 -10.15 6.72
N ILE A 60 -9.13 -11.32 6.15
CA ILE A 60 -8.50 -11.79 4.90
C ILE A 60 -8.86 -10.85 3.74
N VAL A 61 -10.14 -10.55 3.53
CA VAL A 61 -10.59 -9.69 2.43
C VAL A 61 -10.02 -8.29 2.59
N GLY A 62 -10.08 -7.68 3.78
CA GLY A 62 -9.50 -6.34 4.00
C GLY A 62 -7.98 -6.30 3.77
N THR A 63 -7.27 -7.37 4.14
CA THR A 63 -5.83 -7.47 3.82
C THR A 63 -5.60 -7.67 2.31
N ARG A 64 -6.47 -8.37 1.61
CA ARG A 64 -6.37 -8.47 0.13
C ARG A 64 -6.75 -7.16 -0.57
N GLN A 65 -7.64 -6.37 0.00
CA GLN A 65 -7.88 -4.99 -0.48
C GLN A 65 -6.63 -4.12 -0.34
N LEU A 66 -5.87 -4.24 0.76
CA LEU A 66 -4.51 -3.68 0.83
C LEU A 66 -3.59 -4.33 -0.23
N GLY A 67 -3.72 -5.62 -0.46
CA GLY A 67 -2.99 -6.32 -1.53
C GLY A 67 -3.25 -5.73 -2.93
N LEU A 68 -4.50 -5.36 -3.24
CA LEU A 68 -4.83 -4.63 -4.47
C LEU A 68 -4.16 -3.26 -4.52
N ALA A 69 -4.14 -2.52 -3.39
CA ALA A 69 -3.42 -1.24 -3.31
C ALA A 69 -1.91 -1.41 -3.55
N ILE A 70 -1.29 -2.46 -3.02
CA ILE A 70 0.13 -2.76 -3.23
C ILE A 70 0.39 -3.19 -4.68
N LEU A 71 -0.49 -3.95 -5.32
CA LEU A 71 -0.35 -4.30 -6.73
C LEU A 71 -0.59 -3.09 -7.65
N MET A 72 -1.49 -2.16 -7.29
CA MET A 72 -1.59 -0.85 -7.94
C MET A 72 -0.28 -0.05 -7.81
N HIS A 73 0.31 -0.01 -6.62
CA HIS A 73 1.60 0.62 -6.37
C HIS A 73 2.71 -0.02 -7.23
N GLU A 74 2.76 -1.34 -7.34
CA GLU A 74 3.67 -2.06 -8.24
C GLU A 74 3.45 -1.65 -9.71
N ALA A 75 2.19 -1.48 -10.14
CA ALA A 75 1.85 -0.99 -11.47
C ALA A 75 2.30 0.47 -11.70
N ALA A 76 2.35 1.30 -10.64
CA ALA A 76 2.85 2.67 -10.76
C ALA A 76 4.33 2.69 -11.19
N HIS A 77 5.12 1.70 -10.79
CA HIS A 77 6.51 1.48 -11.21
C HIS A 77 6.65 0.65 -12.50
N GLY A 78 5.53 0.23 -13.11
CA GLY A 78 5.54 -0.65 -14.28
C GLY A 78 5.94 -2.09 -13.96
N GLY A 79 5.82 -2.51 -12.70
CA GLY A 79 6.32 -3.81 -12.20
C GLY A 79 5.45 -5.01 -12.56
N LEU A 80 4.12 -4.86 -12.80
CA LEU A 80 3.23 -5.99 -13.03
C LEU A 80 3.43 -6.71 -14.37
N SER A 81 3.95 -6.04 -15.43
CA SER A 81 4.13 -6.68 -16.72
C SER A 81 5.25 -6.02 -17.53
N ARG A 82 5.80 -6.77 -18.49
CA ARG A 82 6.68 -6.20 -19.54
C ARG A 82 5.91 -5.27 -20.49
N SER A 83 4.64 -5.57 -20.75
CA SER A 83 3.75 -4.73 -21.55
C SER A 83 3.20 -3.60 -20.67
N ASN A 84 3.49 -2.35 -21.02
CA ASN A 84 2.95 -1.19 -20.30
C ASN A 84 1.42 -1.14 -20.38
N ARG A 85 0.81 -1.54 -21.52
CA ARG A 85 -0.65 -1.60 -21.66
C ARG A 85 -1.27 -2.60 -20.68
N LEU A 86 -0.71 -3.81 -20.59
CA LEU A 86 -1.20 -4.82 -19.65
C LEU A 86 -0.93 -4.43 -18.20
N ASN A 87 0.24 -3.86 -17.90
CA ASN A 87 0.55 -3.31 -16.59
C ASN A 87 -0.50 -2.29 -16.13
N ASP A 88 -0.81 -1.32 -17.00
CA ASP A 88 -1.73 -0.24 -16.67
C ASP A 88 -3.19 -0.73 -16.60
N PHE A 89 -3.57 -1.67 -17.45
CA PHE A 89 -4.88 -2.32 -17.38
C PHE A 89 -5.08 -3.06 -16.06
N LEU A 90 -4.16 -3.93 -15.69
CA LEU A 90 -4.22 -4.70 -14.43
C LEU A 90 -4.21 -3.76 -13.22
N GLY A 91 -3.25 -2.83 -13.20
CA GLY A 91 -3.08 -1.90 -12.09
C GLY A 91 -4.25 -0.93 -11.91
N HIS A 92 -4.89 -0.49 -12.99
CA HIS A 92 -6.03 0.42 -12.92
C HIS A 92 -7.33 -0.33 -12.67
N TRP A 93 -7.72 -1.24 -13.58
CA TRP A 93 -9.06 -1.82 -13.56
C TRP A 93 -9.23 -2.95 -12.55
N LEU A 94 -8.18 -3.76 -12.32
CA LEU A 94 -8.27 -4.89 -11.40
C LEU A 94 -7.68 -4.62 -10.01
N CYS A 95 -6.94 -3.51 -9.84
CA CYS A 95 -6.35 -3.19 -8.54
C CYS A 95 -6.86 -1.86 -7.98
N ALA A 96 -6.77 -0.75 -8.73
CA ALA A 96 -7.14 0.58 -8.23
C ALA A 96 -8.65 0.77 -8.13
N VAL A 97 -9.40 0.57 -9.24
CA VAL A 97 -10.83 0.82 -9.33
C VAL A 97 -11.64 0.08 -8.26
N PRO A 98 -11.41 -1.21 -7.98
CA PRO A 98 -12.15 -1.95 -6.96
C PRO A 98 -12.13 -1.33 -5.57
N ILE A 99 -11.03 -0.68 -5.22
CA ILE A 99 -10.81 -0.04 -3.92
C ILE A 99 -10.98 1.48 -3.96
N GLY A 100 -11.53 2.04 -5.06
CA GLY A 100 -11.83 3.45 -5.21
C GLY A 100 -10.61 4.35 -5.40
N ALA A 101 -9.55 3.84 -6.02
CA ALA A 101 -8.36 4.59 -6.38
C ALA A 101 -8.22 4.73 -7.91
N SER A 102 -7.26 5.55 -8.35
CA SER A 102 -6.89 5.72 -9.75
C SER A 102 -5.39 5.58 -9.93
N LEU A 103 -4.94 4.59 -10.71
CA LEU A 103 -3.52 4.44 -11.03
C LEU A 103 -2.94 5.69 -11.69
N LYS A 104 -3.73 6.38 -12.53
CA LYS A 104 -3.30 7.59 -13.24
C LYS A 104 -3.02 8.74 -12.26
N ALA A 105 -3.82 8.90 -11.22
CA ALA A 105 -3.60 9.91 -10.18
C ALA A 105 -2.50 9.47 -9.20
N TYR A 106 -2.50 8.19 -8.82
CA TYR A 106 -1.55 7.65 -7.85
C TYR A 106 -0.10 7.66 -8.34
N ARG A 107 0.15 7.35 -9.62
CA ARG A 107 1.53 7.24 -10.17
C ARG A 107 2.35 8.52 -9.97
N PRO A 108 1.94 9.73 -10.41
CA PRO A 108 2.71 10.95 -10.19
C PRO A 108 2.87 11.28 -8.70
N TYR A 109 1.82 11.13 -7.90
CA TYR A 109 1.86 11.29 -6.46
C TYR A 109 2.95 10.42 -5.83
N HIS A 110 2.94 9.12 -6.12
CA HIS A 110 3.87 8.15 -5.54
C HIS A 110 5.32 8.35 -6.03
N LEU A 111 5.51 8.71 -7.30
CA LEU A 111 6.84 9.05 -7.79
C LEU A 111 7.39 10.33 -7.17
N THR A 112 6.53 11.27 -6.78
CA THR A 112 6.93 12.46 -6.00
C THR A 112 7.34 12.05 -4.59
N HIS A 113 6.62 11.14 -3.93
CA HIS A 113 7.03 10.55 -2.66
C HIS A 113 8.44 9.93 -2.75
N HIS A 114 8.71 9.09 -3.75
CA HIS A 114 10.05 8.53 -3.95
C HIS A 114 11.13 9.57 -4.23
N ARG A 115 10.76 10.68 -4.84
CA ARG A 115 11.70 11.76 -5.15
C ARG A 115 12.06 12.57 -3.91
N PHE A 116 11.14 12.75 -3.00
CA PHE A 116 11.27 13.64 -1.84
C PHE A 116 11.02 12.93 -0.50
N ALA A 117 11.19 11.61 -0.45
CA ALA A 117 10.91 10.80 0.73
C ALA A 117 11.44 11.45 2.03
N GLN A 118 10.55 11.62 3.00
CA GLN A 118 10.81 12.25 4.31
C GLN A 118 11.24 13.74 4.25
N GLN A 119 11.06 14.42 3.12
CA GLN A 119 11.29 15.88 2.97
C GLN A 119 9.95 16.63 3.01
N ALA A 120 10.01 17.97 3.07
CA ALA A 120 8.81 18.82 3.14
C ALA A 120 7.89 18.66 1.91
N GLU A 121 8.46 18.35 0.75
CA GLU A 121 7.74 18.11 -0.51
C GLU A 121 7.18 16.68 -0.64
N ASP A 122 7.45 15.80 0.33
CA ASP A 122 6.91 14.45 0.34
C ASP A 122 5.40 14.46 0.61
N PRO A 123 4.56 14.07 -0.35
CA PRO A 123 3.11 14.06 -0.14
C PRO A 123 2.65 13.06 0.94
N ASP A 124 3.48 12.05 1.27
CA ASP A 124 3.21 11.08 2.34
C ASP A 124 3.76 11.51 3.71
N LEU A 125 4.47 12.64 3.81
CA LEU A 125 5.06 13.09 5.06
C LEU A 125 4.04 13.21 6.20
N MET A 126 2.83 13.66 5.90
CA MET A 126 1.74 13.76 6.87
C MET A 126 1.33 12.43 7.51
N LEU A 127 1.66 11.29 6.90
CA LEU A 127 1.36 9.97 7.42
C LEU A 127 2.39 9.49 8.45
N SER A 128 3.62 9.99 8.36
CA SER A 128 4.78 9.59 9.19
C SER A 128 5.23 10.66 10.18
N ALA A 129 5.21 11.95 9.79
CA ALA A 129 5.68 13.08 10.61
C ALA A 129 5.03 13.21 12.01
N PRO A 130 3.74 12.84 12.24
CA PRO A 130 3.16 12.92 13.57
C PRO A 130 3.75 11.94 14.60
N PHE A 131 4.57 10.98 14.19
CA PHE A 131 5.17 10.00 15.09
C PHE A 131 6.52 10.49 15.65
N PRO A 132 6.87 10.10 16.90
CA PRO A 132 6.16 9.18 17.80
C PRO A 132 4.91 9.81 18.44
N VAL A 133 3.93 8.97 18.75
CA VAL A 133 2.68 9.37 19.41
C VAL A 133 2.48 8.59 20.72
N SER A 134 1.60 9.08 21.62
CA SER A 134 1.24 8.30 22.80
C SER A 134 0.48 7.02 22.42
N PRO A 135 0.59 5.92 23.20
CA PRO A 135 -0.17 4.69 22.97
C PRO A 135 -1.69 4.94 22.88
N ALA A 136 -2.22 5.88 23.68
CA ALA A 136 -3.62 6.28 23.62
C ALA A 136 -3.99 6.94 22.29
N SER A 137 -3.09 7.75 21.70
CA SER A 137 -3.30 8.35 20.38
C SER A 137 -3.32 7.30 19.28
N LEU A 138 -2.38 6.36 19.29
CA LEU A 138 -2.37 5.26 18.33
C LEU A 138 -3.65 4.42 18.45
N ARG A 139 -4.05 4.04 19.67
CA ARG A 139 -5.29 3.29 19.91
C ARG A 139 -6.51 4.02 19.33
N ARG A 140 -6.66 5.33 19.55
CA ARG A 140 -7.77 6.12 18.97
C ARG A 140 -7.75 6.10 17.44
N LYS A 141 -6.57 6.16 16.81
CA LYS A 141 -6.42 6.07 15.36
C LYS A 141 -6.90 4.71 14.84
N LEU A 142 -6.47 3.60 15.46
CA LEU A 142 -6.89 2.25 15.09
C LEU A 142 -8.38 2.01 15.31
N ILE A 143 -8.97 2.52 16.41
CA ILE A 143 -10.42 2.46 16.65
C ILE A 143 -11.19 3.19 15.55
N ARG A 144 -10.75 4.39 15.13
CA ARG A 144 -11.40 5.13 14.02
C ARG A 144 -11.36 4.36 12.72
N ASP A 145 -10.27 3.65 12.45
CA ASP A 145 -10.15 2.81 11.27
C ASP A 145 -11.13 1.62 11.36
N LEU A 146 -11.10 0.88 12.47
CA LEU A 146 -11.93 -0.31 12.69
C LEU A 146 -13.44 0.00 12.80
N THR A 147 -13.81 1.22 13.17
CA THR A 147 -15.22 1.66 13.23
C THR A 147 -15.70 2.33 11.94
N GLY A 148 -14.90 2.33 10.86
CA GLY A 148 -15.26 2.89 9.56
C GLY A 148 -15.22 4.42 9.46
N GLN A 149 -14.89 5.14 10.54
CA GLN A 149 -14.85 6.61 10.54
C GLN A 149 -13.85 7.15 9.52
N THR A 150 -12.68 6.51 9.39
CA THR A 150 -11.67 6.90 8.40
C THR A 150 -12.19 6.72 6.98
N PHE A 151 -12.83 5.59 6.70
CA PHE A 151 -13.44 5.32 5.39
C PHE A 151 -14.52 6.35 5.05
N PHE A 152 -15.44 6.60 5.98
CA PHE A 152 -16.53 7.57 5.76
C PHE A 152 -15.99 8.98 5.50
N LYS A 153 -14.99 9.42 6.29
CA LYS A 153 -14.34 10.72 6.07
C LYS A 153 -13.73 10.80 4.67
N GLN A 154 -12.93 9.81 4.28
CA GLN A 154 -12.17 9.83 3.01
C GLN A 154 -13.03 9.59 1.77
N ARG A 155 -14.09 8.78 1.88
CA ARG A 155 -14.91 8.34 0.72
C ARG A 155 -16.23 9.10 0.56
N VAL A 156 -16.68 9.76 1.60
CA VAL A 156 -17.96 10.50 1.58
C VAL A 156 -17.73 11.98 1.86
N LEU A 157 -17.17 12.33 3.03
CA LEU A 157 -17.11 13.74 3.45
C LEU A 157 -16.16 14.56 2.58
N LEU A 158 -14.94 14.06 2.31
CA LEU A 158 -13.95 14.81 1.52
C LEU A 158 -14.39 15.00 0.07
N PRO A 159 -14.85 13.98 -0.68
CA PRO A 159 -15.37 14.19 -2.03
C PRO A 159 -16.58 15.16 -2.09
N LEU A 160 -17.47 15.11 -1.10
CA LEU A 160 -18.61 16.05 -1.02
C LEU A 160 -18.13 17.48 -0.72
N ALA A 161 -17.15 17.66 0.15
CA ALA A 161 -16.58 18.97 0.43
C ALA A 161 -15.87 19.55 -0.80
N GLN A 162 -15.11 18.73 -1.53
CA GLN A 162 -14.46 19.13 -2.78
C GLN A 162 -15.46 19.49 -3.88
N ALA A 163 -16.57 18.75 -4.02
CA ALA A 163 -17.61 19.04 -4.99
C ALA A 163 -18.33 20.37 -4.71
N ARG A 164 -18.33 20.83 -3.45
CA ARG A 164 -18.94 22.13 -3.03
C ARG A 164 -17.96 23.30 -3.09
N SER A 165 -16.66 23.07 -3.09
CA SER A 165 -15.66 24.13 -3.20
C SER A 165 -15.51 24.55 -4.67
N SER A 166 -15.87 25.78 -5.00
CA SER A 166 -15.76 26.38 -6.34
C SER A 166 -14.35 26.84 -6.71
N SER A 167 -13.38 26.68 -5.83
CA SER A 167 -11.98 27.06 -6.09
C SER A 167 -11.18 25.85 -6.60
N PRO A 168 -10.60 25.92 -7.82
CA PRO A 168 -9.52 25.01 -8.16
C PRO A 168 -8.38 25.26 -7.17
N ARG A 169 -7.99 24.26 -6.40
CA ARG A 169 -6.74 24.33 -5.66
C ARG A 169 -5.59 24.25 -6.67
N ASP A 170 -4.97 25.40 -6.92
CA ASP A 170 -3.78 25.55 -7.76
C ASP A 170 -2.50 25.50 -6.91
N ASP A 171 -2.51 24.75 -5.84
CA ASP A 171 -1.42 24.73 -4.88
C ASP A 171 -0.48 23.54 -5.03
N GLY A 172 -0.30 23.01 -6.23
CA GLY A 172 0.80 22.05 -6.54
C GLY A 172 0.96 20.87 -5.56
N ALA A 173 0.19 20.86 -4.48
CA ALA A 173 0.14 19.83 -3.48
C ALA A 173 -0.60 18.63 -4.08
N HIS A 174 0.14 17.63 -4.49
CA HIS A 174 -0.39 16.31 -4.81
C HIS A 174 -0.83 15.63 -3.51
N ASP A 175 -1.93 16.11 -2.93
CA ASP A 175 -2.49 15.56 -1.70
C ASP A 175 -2.94 14.12 -1.91
N TYR A 176 -2.76 13.26 -0.89
CA TYR A 176 -3.37 11.94 -0.79
C TYR A 176 -4.89 12.00 -1.13
N GLU A 177 -5.54 13.12 -0.87
CA GLU A 177 -6.92 13.45 -1.24
C GLU A 177 -7.15 13.44 -2.75
N SER A 178 -6.14 13.75 -3.57
CA SER A 178 -6.25 13.74 -5.04
C SER A 178 -6.33 12.34 -5.64
N ILE A 179 -5.89 11.31 -4.93
CA ILE A 179 -5.97 9.90 -5.38
C ILE A 179 -7.42 9.44 -5.43
N VAL A 180 -8.28 10.00 -4.56
CA VAL A 180 -9.73 9.75 -4.47
C VAL A 180 -10.49 10.96 -5.03
N THR A 181 -10.22 11.32 -6.27
CA THR A 181 -10.91 12.44 -6.93
C THR A 181 -12.28 12.00 -7.48
N GLY A 182 -13.16 12.99 -7.79
CA GLY A 182 -14.44 12.72 -8.44
C GLY A 182 -14.35 11.88 -9.72
N ARG A 183 -13.19 11.86 -10.40
CA ARG A 183 -12.89 11.01 -11.56
C ARG A 183 -12.71 9.53 -11.21
N SER A 184 -12.37 9.18 -9.97
CA SER A 184 -12.27 7.78 -9.51
C SER A 184 -13.58 7.25 -8.93
N VAL A 185 -14.53 8.13 -8.60
CA VAL A 185 -15.79 7.75 -7.96
C VAL A 185 -16.69 6.97 -8.91
N LEU A 186 -16.91 7.45 -10.14
CA LEU A 186 -17.79 6.78 -11.10
C LEU A 186 -17.31 5.37 -11.49
N PRO A 187 -16.03 5.14 -11.87
CA PRO A 187 -15.53 3.79 -12.09
C PRO A 187 -15.66 2.88 -10.86
N PHE A 188 -15.39 3.41 -9.66
CA PHE A 188 -15.57 2.67 -8.41
C PHE A 188 -17.02 2.24 -8.19
N LEU A 189 -17.97 3.17 -8.35
CA LEU A 189 -19.40 2.87 -8.21
C LEU A 189 -19.88 1.86 -9.27
N ALA A 190 -19.46 2.02 -10.52
CA ALA A 190 -19.81 1.10 -11.59
C ALA A 190 -19.28 -0.31 -11.33
N PHE A 191 -18.01 -0.43 -10.91
CA PHE A 191 -17.41 -1.71 -10.56
C PHE A 191 -18.15 -2.39 -9.40
N ASN A 192 -18.44 -1.63 -8.34
CA ASN A 192 -19.12 -2.17 -7.16
C ASN A 192 -20.60 -2.49 -7.45
N ALA A 193 -21.26 -1.75 -8.35
CA ALA A 193 -22.62 -2.08 -8.81
C ALA A 193 -22.63 -3.43 -9.58
N VAL A 194 -21.68 -3.66 -10.47
CA VAL A 194 -21.52 -4.95 -11.17
C VAL A 194 -21.23 -6.07 -10.17
N LEU A 195 -20.35 -5.83 -9.21
CA LEU A 195 -20.04 -6.81 -8.19
C LEU A 195 -21.27 -7.14 -7.32
N LEU A 196 -22.02 -6.11 -6.87
CA LEU A 196 -23.29 -6.30 -6.13
C LEU A 196 -24.29 -7.09 -6.95
N ALA A 197 -24.45 -6.78 -8.24
CA ALA A 197 -25.37 -7.52 -9.13
C ALA A 197 -24.97 -9.02 -9.20
N GLY A 198 -23.68 -9.35 -9.21
CA GLY A 198 -23.19 -10.72 -9.10
C GLY A 198 -23.59 -11.42 -7.80
N PHE A 199 -23.45 -10.72 -6.64
CA PHE A 199 -23.90 -11.25 -5.34
C PHE A 199 -25.43 -11.44 -5.27
N VAL A 200 -26.20 -10.52 -5.85
CA VAL A 200 -27.66 -10.63 -5.95
C VAL A 200 -28.05 -11.84 -6.82
N ALA A 201 -27.43 -11.99 -7.99
CA ALA A 201 -27.69 -13.12 -8.89
C ALA A 201 -27.33 -14.49 -8.24
N ALA A 202 -26.32 -14.50 -7.37
CA ALA A 202 -25.95 -15.68 -6.59
C ALA A 202 -26.84 -15.91 -5.33
N GLY A 203 -27.85 -15.07 -5.06
CA GLY A 203 -28.74 -15.16 -3.91
C GLY A 203 -28.12 -14.81 -2.56
N VAL A 204 -26.92 -14.19 -2.57
CA VAL A 204 -26.12 -13.89 -1.35
C VAL A 204 -25.79 -12.38 -1.26
N TRP A 205 -26.74 -11.50 -1.62
CA TRP A 205 -26.55 -10.05 -1.68
C TRP A 205 -25.96 -9.43 -0.41
N TRP A 206 -26.30 -9.96 0.77
CA TRP A 206 -25.77 -9.51 2.05
C TRP A 206 -24.25 -9.66 2.16
N ALA A 207 -23.67 -10.66 1.49
CA ALA A 207 -22.24 -10.93 1.53
C ALA A 207 -21.43 -9.79 0.86
N PHE A 208 -22.01 -9.07 -0.10
CA PHE A 208 -21.38 -7.87 -0.64
C PHE A 208 -21.13 -6.83 0.46
N PHE A 209 -22.09 -6.58 1.34
CA PHE A 209 -21.94 -5.60 2.40
C PHE A 209 -21.01 -6.10 3.51
N VAL A 210 -21.16 -7.36 3.93
CA VAL A 210 -20.43 -7.92 5.09
C VAL A 210 -19.02 -8.39 4.72
N LEU A 211 -18.81 -8.96 3.52
CA LEU A 211 -17.55 -9.60 3.13
C LEU A 211 -16.75 -8.79 2.09
N TRP A 212 -17.31 -7.69 1.56
CA TRP A 212 -16.59 -6.80 0.65
C TRP A 212 -16.54 -5.36 1.15
N LEU A 213 -17.67 -4.72 1.46
CA LEU A 213 -17.68 -3.32 1.90
C LEU A 213 -17.22 -3.13 3.35
N LEU A 214 -17.66 -3.99 4.27
CA LEU A 214 -17.27 -3.88 5.67
C LEU A 214 -15.74 -4.04 5.86
N PRO A 215 -15.05 -5.03 5.26
CA PRO A 215 -13.60 -5.07 5.28
C PRO A 215 -12.95 -3.80 4.72
N MET A 216 -13.48 -3.25 3.62
CA MET A 216 -13.01 -2.01 3.00
C MET A 216 -13.17 -0.80 3.92
N ALA A 217 -14.24 -0.78 4.72
CA ALA A 217 -14.51 0.32 5.63
C ALA A 217 -13.73 0.22 6.96
N THR A 218 -13.28 -0.97 7.34
CA THR A 218 -12.75 -1.25 8.70
C THR A 218 -11.33 -1.79 8.68
N TRP A 219 -11.14 -3.04 8.27
CA TRP A 219 -9.84 -3.72 8.33
C TRP A 219 -8.82 -3.12 7.36
N PHE A 220 -9.22 -2.83 6.13
CA PHE A 220 -8.34 -2.26 5.11
C PHE A 220 -7.69 -0.92 5.55
N PRO A 221 -8.42 0.09 6.06
CA PRO A 221 -7.81 1.31 6.58
C PRO A 221 -6.84 1.05 7.74
N MET A 222 -7.20 0.14 8.64
CA MET A 222 -6.37 -0.21 9.78
C MET A 222 -5.03 -0.84 9.38
N VAL A 223 -5.05 -1.85 8.50
CA VAL A 223 -3.81 -2.48 8.03
C VAL A 223 -2.98 -1.55 7.14
N THR A 224 -3.63 -0.65 6.36
CA THR A 224 -2.95 0.39 5.59
C THR A 224 -2.19 1.34 6.52
N ARG A 225 -2.80 1.76 7.64
CA ARG A 225 -2.13 2.58 8.66
C ARG A 225 -0.95 1.86 9.28
N LEU A 226 -1.10 0.59 9.69
CA LEU A 226 -0.01 -0.20 10.26
C LEU A 226 1.16 -0.34 9.29
N ARG A 227 0.86 -0.57 8.02
CA ARG A 227 1.85 -0.61 6.94
C ARG A 227 2.59 0.73 6.82
N ASN A 228 1.88 1.85 6.67
CA ASN A 228 2.49 3.18 6.51
C ASN A 228 3.38 3.55 7.70
N ILE A 229 2.93 3.26 8.94
CA ILE A 229 3.73 3.44 10.15
C ILE A 229 5.01 2.61 10.09
N ALA A 230 4.90 1.35 9.70
CA ALA A 230 6.05 0.45 9.66
C ALA A 230 7.10 0.86 8.63
N GLU A 231 6.70 1.51 7.57
CA GLU A 231 7.57 1.90 6.46
C GLU A 231 8.33 3.20 6.73
N HIS A 232 7.67 4.21 7.30
CA HIS A 232 8.20 5.57 7.34
C HIS A 232 8.17 6.27 8.71
N ALA A 233 7.38 5.78 9.70
CA ALA A 233 7.29 6.49 10.97
C ALA A 233 8.56 6.32 11.81
N CYS A 234 9.10 7.43 12.36
CA CYS A 234 10.32 7.45 13.14
C CYS A 234 11.52 6.78 12.44
N VAL A 235 11.57 6.84 11.12
CA VAL A 235 12.79 6.52 10.37
C VAL A 235 13.69 7.73 10.48
N GLU A 236 14.97 7.53 10.75
CA GLU A 236 15.97 8.60 10.70
C GLU A 236 16.15 9.05 9.24
N GLY A 237 15.10 9.69 8.69
CA GLY A 237 15.07 10.19 7.34
C GLY A 237 16.28 11.07 7.10
N SER A 238 17.16 10.64 6.23
CA SER A 238 18.28 11.43 5.83
C SER A 238 18.02 11.96 4.43
N SER A 239 17.95 13.27 4.32
CA SER A 239 18.03 13.94 3.01
C SER A 239 19.33 13.62 2.28
N THR A 240 20.28 12.93 2.91
CA THR A 240 21.63 12.66 2.42
C THR A 240 21.96 11.17 2.28
N ASP A 241 21.23 10.25 2.95
CA ASP A 241 21.50 8.81 2.93
C ASP A 241 20.30 8.00 2.41
N PRO A 242 20.36 7.43 1.19
CA PRO A 242 19.25 6.67 0.61
C PRO A 242 18.90 5.39 1.40
N PHE A 243 19.81 4.86 2.22
CA PHE A 243 19.54 3.68 3.04
C PHE A 243 18.62 3.96 4.24
N ARG A 244 18.42 5.25 4.58
CA ARG A 244 17.64 5.71 5.73
C ARG A 244 16.32 6.39 5.34
N ALA A 245 15.88 6.26 4.08
CA ALA A 245 14.64 6.88 3.61
C ALA A 245 13.38 6.09 3.99
N ALA A 246 13.54 4.79 4.28
CA ALA A 246 12.44 3.89 4.60
C ALA A 246 12.94 2.70 5.43
N ARG A 247 12.00 1.98 6.05
CA ARG A 247 12.30 0.80 6.89
C ARG A 247 11.85 -0.49 6.23
N THR A 248 12.66 -1.54 6.36
CA THR A 248 12.25 -2.92 6.12
C THR A 248 11.85 -3.57 7.44
N THR A 249 10.69 -4.23 7.48
CA THR A 249 10.22 -4.96 8.65
C THR A 249 10.27 -6.46 8.37
N ARG A 250 10.96 -7.23 9.21
CA ARG A 250 10.95 -8.70 9.14
C ARG A 250 9.56 -9.19 9.53
N ALA A 251 8.78 -9.60 8.54
CA ALA A 251 7.42 -10.04 8.76
C ALA A 251 7.35 -11.56 8.92
N SER A 252 6.75 -12.03 10.01
CA SER A 252 6.35 -13.42 10.21
C SER A 252 5.31 -13.85 9.15
N LEU A 253 5.04 -15.15 9.05
CA LEU A 253 4.01 -15.65 8.13
C LEU A 253 2.63 -15.05 8.43
N TRP A 254 2.29 -14.86 9.71
CA TRP A 254 1.03 -14.24 10.13
C TRP A 254 0.97 -12.75 9.76
N GLU A 255 2.04 -12.00 10.00
CA GLU A 255 2.12 -10.59 9.60
C GLU A 255 2.04 -10.45 8.07
N ARG A 256 2.65 -11.34 7.30
CA ARG A 256 2.52 -11.36 5.83
C ARG A 256 1.10 -11.72 5.37
N ALA A 257 0.40 -12.61 6.08
CA ALA A 257 -0.96 -13.00 5.75
C ALA A 257 -1.97 -11.88 6.03
N PHE A 258 -1.81 -11.13 7.13
CA PHE A 258 -2.82 -10.21 7.65
C PHE A 258 -2.43 -8.73 7.62
N ILE A 259 -1.15 -8.36 7.42
CA ILE A 259 -0.68 -6.96 7.46
C ILE A 259 0.12 -6.59 6.21
N ALA A 260 1.05 -7.45 5.76
CA ALA A 260 2.05 -7.13 4.76
C ALA A 260 2.04 -8.06 3.53
N PRO A 261 0.95 -8.07 2.73
CA PRO A 261 0.89 -8.89 1.54
C PRO A 261 1.89 -8.43 0.48
N TYR A 262 2.25 -9.33 -0.44
CA TYR A 262 3.07 -9.05 -1.63
C TYR A 262 4.41 -8.38 -1.34
N TRP A 263 5.11 -8.85 -0.28
CA TRP A 263 6.47 -8.40 0.09
C TRP A 263 6.62 -6.90 0.36
N VAL A 264 5.51 -6.20 0.64
CA VAL A 264 5.52 -4.76 0.93
C VAL A 264 6.40 -4.41 2.15
N ASN A 265 6.64 -5.38 3.03
CA ASN A 265 7.51 -5.26 4.19
C ASN A 265 9.00 -5.02 3.85
N PHE A 266 9.44 -5.25 2.59
CA PHE A 266 10.79 -4.93 2.09
C PHE A 266 10.83 -3.50 1.51
N HIS A 267 10.41 -2.52 2.30
CA HIS A 267 10.16 -1.18 1.80
C HIS A 267 11.44 -0.34 1.62
N ALA A 268 12.46 -0.56 2.44
CA ALA A 268 13.77 0.07 2.25
C ALA A 268 14.40 -0.34 0.90
N GLU A 269 14.36 -1.63 0.54
CA GLU A 269 14.84 -2.12 -0.75
C GLU A 269 14.06 -1.54 -1.91
N HIS A 270 12.73 -1.37 -1.72
CA HIS A 270 11.88 -0.74 -2.71
C HIS A 270 12.25 0.73 -2.92
N HIS A 271 12.52 1.50 -1.87
CA HIS A 271 12.99 2.88 -1.99
C HIS A 271 14.37 2.98 -2.65
N LEU A 272 15.29 2.08 -2.31
CA LEU A 272 16.63 2.03 -2.94
C LEU A 272 16.54 1.74 -4.44
N PHE A 273 15.66 0.81 -4.84
CA PHE A 273 15.58 0.30 -6.22
C PHE A 273 14.13 0.10 -6.66
N MET A 274 13.36 1.19 -6.75
CA MET A 274 11.91 1.21 -6.99
C MET A 274 11.43 0.49 -8.27
N HIS A 275 12.35 0.19 -9.21
CA HIS A 275 12.02 -0.54 -10.45
C HIS A 275 12.20 -2.06 -10.32
N VAL A 276 12.68 -2.55 -9.19
CA VAL A 276 12.78 -3.98 -8.92
C VAL A 276 11.42 -4.52 -8.53
N PRO A 277 10.86 -5.50 -9.27
CA PRO A 277 9.54 -6.04 -8.97
C PRO A 277 9.43 -6.62 -7.55
N CYS A 278 8.27 -6.45 -6.91
CA CYS A 278 8.05 -6.79 -5.49
C CYS A 278 8.42 -8.23 -5.14
N TRP A 279 8.17 -9.20 -6.01
CA TRP A 279 8.52 -10.62 -5.78
C TRP A 279 10.02 -10.91 -5.77
N LYS A 280 10.85 -9.95 -6.21
CA LYS A 280 12.32 -10.04 -6.17
C LYS A 280 12.92 -9.37 -4.94
N LEU A 281 12.15 -8.55 -4.22
CA LEU A 281 12.65 -7.81 -3.04
C LEU A 281 13.25 -8.72 -1.97
N PRO A 282 12.72 -9.93 -1.65
CA PRO A 282 13.36 -10.83 -0.69
C PRO A 282 14.76 -11.29 -1.12
N ARG A 283 14.97 -11.49 -2.43
CA ARG A 283 16.28 -11.83 -2.98
C ARG A 283 17.22 -10.62 -2.99
N LEU A 284 16.67 -9.45 -3.34
CA LEU A 284 17.40 -8.18 -3.31
C LEU A 284 17.86 -7.85 -1.89
N HIS A 285 16.97 -8.00 -0.87
CA HIS A 285 17.32 -7.84 0.54
C HIS A 285 18.55 -8.65 0.92
N ARG A 286 18.55 -9.95 0.61
CA ARG A 286 19.70 -10.83 0.90
C ARG A 286 20.98 -10.37 0.20
N ALA A 287 20.87 -9.93 -1.05
CA ALA A 287 22.01 -9.44 -1.82
C ALA A 287 22.58 -8.13 -1.25
N ILE A 288 21.71 -7.20 -0.85
CA ILE A 288 22.13 -5.94 -0.19
C ILE A 288 22.75 -6.24 1.17
N ARG A 289 22.14 -7.10 2.01
CA ARG A 289 22.61 -7.45 3.35
C ARG A 289 24.00 -8.12 3.36
N ALA A 290 24.45 -8.63 2.22
CA ALA A 290 25.81 -9.15 2.06
C ALA A 290 26.84 -8.04 1.74
N LYS A 291 26.44 -6.78 1.61
CA LYS A 291 27.34 -5.65 1.32
C LYS A 291 27.56 -4.80 2.58
N PRO A 292 28.76 -4.23 2.79
CA PRO A 292 29.05 -3.39 3.97
C PRO A 292 28.08 -2.20 4.13
N GLN A 293 27.67 -1.58 3.03
CA GLN A 293 26.76 -0.43 3.03
C GLN A 293 25.37 -0.74 3.64
N ALA A 294 25.02 -2.03 3.73
CA ALA A 294 23.74 -2.46 4.31
C ALA A 294 23.61 -2.21 5.82
N GLU A 295 24.70 -1.90 6.52
CA GLU A 295 24.67 -1.55 7.95
C GLU A 295 23.84 -0.29 8.21
N ALA A 296 23.78 0.63 7.23
CA ALA A 296 22.98 1.84 7.32
C ALA A 296 21.47 1.59 7.18
N MET A 297 21.04 0.42 6.65
CA MET A 297 19.62 0.11 6.45
C MET A 297 18.89 -0.11 7.76
N GLU A 298 17.75 0.58 7.92
CA GLU A 298 16.85 0.34 9.03
C GLU A 298 16.01 -0.93 8.81
N VAL A 299 16.25 -1.95 9.66
CA VAL A 299 15.56 -3.23 9.63
C VAL A 299 14.94 -3.55 10.99
N ALA A 300 13.63 -3.50 11.08
CA ALA A 300 12.90 -3.87 12.29
C ALA A 300 12.66 -5.39 12.37
N PRO A 301 12.73 -6.00 13.58
CA PRO A 301 12.54 -7.43 13.76
C PRO A 301 11.08 -7.91 13.60
N GLY A 302 10.09 -7.00 13.56
CA GLY A 302 8.67 -7.30 13.37
C GLY A 302 7.80 -6.07 13.58
N TYR A 303 6.53 -6.14 13.18
CA TYR A 303 5.56 -5.02 13.31
C TYR A 303 5.35 -4.60 14.76
N THR A 304 5.30 -5.56 15.69
CA THR A 304 5.17 -5.26 17.11
C THR A 304 6.31 -4.38 17.64
N SER A 305 7.55 -4.62 17.20
CA SER A 305 8.70 -3.80 17.61
C SER A 305 8.61 -2.38 17.06
N VAL A 306 8.15 -2.23 15.81
CA VAL A 306 7.89 -0.91 15.23
C VAL A 306 6.84 -0.16 16.04
N LEU A 307 5.69 -0.78 16.32
CA LEU A 307 4.61 -0.15 17.08
C LEU A 307 5.07 0.29 18.48
N LYS A 308 5.94 -0.48 19.14
CA LYS A 308 6.55 -0.08 20.41
C LYS A 308 7.47 1.13 20.24
N ALA A 309 8.28 1.19 19.19
CA ALA A 309 9.19 2.30 18.93
C ALA A 309 8.44 3.61 18.66
N VAL A 310 7.41 3.57 17.78
CA VAL A 310 6.63 4.75 17.39
C VAL A 310 5.65 5.24 18.47
N THR A 311 5.47 4.47 19.56
CA THR A 311 4.64 4.86 20.71
C THR A 311 5.45 5.22 21.95
N ARG A 312 6.78 5.18 21.92
CA ARG A 312 7.60 5.74 22.99
C ARG A 312 7.59 7.26 22.89
N ARG A 313 7.37 7.93 24.01
CA ARG A 313 7.64 9.36 24.07
C ARG A 313 9.15 9.56 23.95
N PRO A 314 9.61 10.57 23.18
CA PRO A 314 10.99 11.04 23.33
C PRO A 314 11.22 11.43 24.80
N GLU A 315 12.33 10.98 25.37
CA GLU A 315 12.79 11.43 26.70
C GLU A 315 13.15 12.90 26.66
#